data_77e4a768495e9c054a943d43da5b35fb
#
_entry.id   77e4a768495e9c054a943d43da5b35fb
#
_cell.length_a   1.000
_cell.length_b   1.000
_cell.length_c   1.000
_cell.angle_alpha   90.00
_cell.angle_beta   90.00
_cell.angle_gamma   90.00
#
_symmetry.space_group_name_H-M   'P 1'
#
loop_
_entity.id
_entity.type
_entity.pdbx_description
1 polymer ?
#
loop_
_entity_poly.entity_id
_entity_poly.type
_entity_poly.pdbx_seq_one_letter_code
_entity_poly.pdbx_strand_id
1 'polypeptide(L)'
;MIDLEAIWRASVNEVPFKYFVAGNILKPDDLDQLRNDFPNIEQPGAFPLQELDYGPSFAQLIEQMRSRDFTYLMGKKFQINLTMKPLFISVRGHSRLSDGKIHTDAKSRIVSSILYLNEDWEEEAGRLRMLRSSSSYNRAYAEVPPDGGALVALRRSARSWHGHLPYEGPRRCIMINWLWSRKVREVERVRHKMSSRVKRALA
;
A
#
# COMPACT_ATOMS: atom_id res chain seq x y z
N MET A 1 8.40 -3.90 16.06
CA MET A 1 8.04 -3.66 14.67
C MET A 1 6.53 -3.77 14.47
N ILE A 2 5.89 -4.57 13.60
CA ILE A 2 4.42 -4.50 13.38
C ILE A 2 3.63 -4.86 14.64
N ASP A 3 2.75 -3.94 15.06
CA ASP A 3 1.76 -4.19 16.11
C ASP A 3 0.52 -4.85 15.47
N LEU A 4 0.45 -6.18 15.55
CA LEU A 4 -0.69 -6.95 15.05
C LEU A 4 -1.97 -6.69 15.85
N GLU A 5 -1.85 -6.30 17.11
CA GLU A 5 -3.01 -5.99 17.94
C GLU A 5 -3.64 -4.65 17.56
N ALA A 6 -2.84 -3.64 17.24
CA ALA A 6 -3.35 -2.38 16.69
C ALA A 6 -4.14 -2.63 15.39
N ILE A 7 -3.64 -3.50 14.51
CA ILE A 7 -4.36 -3.91 13.31
C ILE A 7 -5.66 -4.65 13.69
N TRP A 8 -5.62 -5.57 14.66
CA TRP A 8 -6.81 -6.30 15.10
C TRP A 8 -7.89 -5.38 15.63
N ARG A 9 -7.54 -4.38 16.43
CA ARG A 9 -8.47 -3.41 17.02
C ARG A 9 -9.09 -2.45 16.00
N ALA A 10 -8.43 -2.17 14.89
CA ALA A 10 -8.94 -1.24 13.87
C ALA A 10 -10.28 -1.74 13.31
N SER A 11 -11.32 -0.91 13.29
CA SER A 11 -12.63 -1.27 12.79
C SER A 11 -12.66 -1.37 11.27
N VAL A 12 -13.36 -2.37 10.74
CA VAL A 12 -13.63 -2.48 9.31
C VAL A 12 -14.85 -1.64 8.97
N ASN A 13 -14.70 -0.70 8.06
CA ASN A 13 -15.79 0.06 7.47
C ASN A 13 -16.40 -0.72 6.31
N GLU A 14 -17.72 -0.72 6.22
CA GLU A 14 -18.47 -1.38 5.15
C GLU A 14 -18.87 -0.41 4.02
N VAL A 15 -18.85 0.89 4.31
CA VAL A 15 -19.28 1.96 3.40
C VAL A 15 -18.09 2.89 3.12
N PRO A 16 -17.82 3.21 1.87
CA PRO A 16 -18.50 2.87 0.61
C PRO A 16 -18.21 1.45 0.12
N PHE A 17 -17.24 0.79 0.70
CA PHE A 17 -16.78 -0.59 0.47
C PHE A 17 -15.97 -1.05 1.69
N LYS A 18 -15.67 -2.34 1.77
CA LYS A 18 -14.89 -2.87 2.90
C LYS A 18 -13.45 -2.35 2.91
N TYR A 19 -13.10 -1.57 3.92
CA TYR A 19 -11.73 -1.09 4.20
C TYR A 19 -11.53 -0.89 5.69
N PHE A 20 -10.27 -0.84 6.12
CA PHE A 20 -9.90 -0.35 7.44
C PHE A 20 -8.64 0.52 7.37
N VAL A 21 -8.46 1.32 8.41
CA VAL A 21 -7.25 2.11 8.67
C VAL A 21 -6.78 1.77 10.08
N ALA A 22 -5.52 1.39 10.20
CA ALA A 22 -4.84 1.22 11.48
C ALA A 22 -3.68 2.20 11.54
N GLY A 23 -3.73 3.14 12.47
CA GLY A 23 -2.64 4.07 12.74
C GLY A 23 -1.61 3.47 13.69
N ASN A 24 -0.40 4.01 13.66
CA ASN A 24 0.67 3.70 14.63
C ASN A 24 0.96 2.20 14.79
N ILE A 25 0.91 1.43 13.69
CA ILE A 25 1.25 -0.01 13.75
C ILE A 25 2.76 -0.27 13.84
N LEU A 26 3.57 0.79 13.78
CA LEU A 26 5.02 0.79 13.96
C LEU A 26 5.38 1.76 15.08
N LYS A 27 6.38 1.42 15.90
CA LYS A 27 6.90 2.33 16.93
C LYS A 27 7.74 3.44 16.28
N PRO A 28 7.85 4.63 16.89
CA PRO A 28 8.66 5.73 16.38
C PRO A 28 10.12 5.32 16.08
N ASP A 29 10.79 4.66 17.02
CA ASP A 29 12.19 4.22 16.85
C ASP A 29 12.35 3.24 15.67
N ASP A 30 11.36 2.37 15.45
CA ASP A 30 11.35 1.48 14.28
C ASP A 30 11.17 2.26 12.97
N LEU A 31 10.36 3.33 12.97
CA LEU A 31 10.12 4.16 11.78
C LEU A 31 11.38 4.87 11.29
N ASP A 32 12.20 5.39 12.20
CA ASP A 32 13.45 6.06 11.83
C ASP A 32 14.44 5.09 11.21
N GLN A 33 14.57 3.90 11.79
CA GLN A 33 15.40 2.84 11.22
C GLN A 33 14.90 2.41 9.83
N LEU A 34 13.58 2.27 9.68
CA LEU A 34 12.96 1.89 8.40
C LEU A 34 13.11 2.95 7.33
N ARG A 35 13.11 4.23 7.69
CA ARG A 35 13.36 5.35 6.77
C ARG A 35 14.81 5.36 6.28
N ASN A 36 15.77 5.06 7.16
CA ASN A 36 17.18 4.94 6.81
C ASN A 36 17.46 3.73 5.90
N ASP A 37 16.77 2.62 6.15
CA ASP A 37 16.90 1.37 5.40
C ASP A 37 15.98 1.28 4.17
N PHE A 38 15.19 2.33 3.92
CA PHE A 38 14.26 2.38 2.79
C PHE A 38 15.03 2.35 1.46
N PRO A 39 14.55 1.59 0.45
CA PRO A 39 15.21 1.55 -0.86
C PRO A 39 15.37 2.95 -1.47
N ASN A 40 16.52 3.24 -2.07
CA ASN A 40 16.70 4.49 -2.80
C ASN A 40 15.84 4.49 -4.08
N ILE A 41 14.66 5.13 -4.02
CA ILE A 41 13.71 5.25 -5.11
C ILE A 41 13.42 6.73 -5.34
N GLU A 42 14.11 7.32 -6.32
CA GLU A 42 13.93 8.72 -6.71
C GLU A 42 12.88 8.88 -7.80
N GLN A 43 12.70 7.85 -8.64
CA GLN A 43 11.72 7.92 -9.73
C GLN A 43 10.30 7.62 -9.25
N PRO A 44 9.30 8.32 -9.84
CA PRO A 44 7.90 8.04 -9.55
C PRO A 44 7.47 6.66 -10.04
N GLY A 45 6.60 6.03 -9.29
CA GLY A 45 6.00 4.75 -9.64
C GLY A 45 6.17 3.70 -8.56
N ALA A 46 5.70 2.49 -8.85
CA ALA A 46 5.79 1.33 -7.99
C ALA A 46 6.80 0.34 -8.55
N PHE A 47 7.73 -0.08 -7.72
CA PHE A 47 8.81 -0.99 -8.08
C PHE A 47 8.60 -2.32 -7.38
N PRO A 48 8.69 -3.46 -8.09
CA PRO A 48 8.66 -4.78 -7.45
C PRO A 48 9.77 -4.89 -6.40
N LEU A 49 9.44 -5.43 -5.23
CA LEU A 49 10.39 -5.55 -4.13
C LEU A 49 11.69 -6.27 -4.53
N GLN A 50 11.62 -7.25 -5.44
CA GLN A 50 12.76 -8.05 -5.89
C GLN A 50 13.76 -7.27 -6.77
N GLU A 51 13.45 -6.04 -7.14
CA GLU A 51 14.31 -5.16 -7.95
C GLU A 51 14.97 -4.07 -7.12
N LEU A 52 14.84 -4.14 -5.79
CA LEU A 52 15.26 -3.10 -4.87
C LEU A 52 16.29 -3.64 -3.88
N ASP A 53 17.30 -2.84 -3.62
CA ASP A 53 18.22 -3.01 -2.51
C ASP A 53 17.72 -2.19 -1.32
N TYR A 54 17.72 -2.77 -0.13
CA TYR A 54 17.22 -2.15 1.10
C TYR A 54 17.95 -2.70 2.32
N GLY A 55 17.92 -1.95 3.40
CA GLY A 55 18.63 -2.30 4.62
C GLY A 55 17.93 -3.36 5.50
N PRO A 56 18.59 -3.79 6.58
CA PRO A 56 18.16 -4.93 7.39
C PRO A 56 16.84 -4.71 8.14
N SER A 57 16.55 -3.50 8.63
CA SER A 57 15.28 -3.23 9.32
C SER A 57 14.10 -3.31 8.33
N PHE A 58 14.29 -2.81 7.10
CA PHE A 58 13.30 -2.94 6.05
C PHE A 58 13.09 -4.41 5.66
N ALA A 59 14.15 -5.21 5.57
CA ALA A 59 14.05 -6.65 5.33
C ALA A 59 13.23 -7.36 6.42
N GLN A 60 13.48 -7.04 7.69
CA GLN A 60 12.72 -7.58 8.82
C GLN A 60 11.22 -7.22 8.75
N LEU A 61 10.90 -5.97 8.38
CA LEU A 61 9.51 -5.55 8.17
C LEU A 61 8.84 -6.36 7.05
N ILE A 62 9.52 -6.55 5.93
CA ILE A 62 9.01 -7.36 4.81
C ILE A 62 8.74 -8.81 5.23
N GLU A 63 9.62 -9.42 6.03
CA GLU A 63 9.38 -10.78 6.51
C GLU A 63 8.17 -10.86 7.46
N GLN A 64 7.95 -9.86 8.31
CA GLN A 64 6.73 -9.78 9.13
C GLN A 64 5.48 -9.63 8.27
N MET A 65 5.51 -8.82 7.21
CA MET A 65 4.39 -8.66 6.28
C MET A 65 4.11 -9.92 5.45
N ARG A 66 5.11 -10.80 5.27
CA ARG A 66 4.96 -12.11 4.61
C ARG A 66 4.52 -13.21 5.55
N SER A 67 4.53 -12.95 6.86
CA SER A 67 4.22 -13.97 7.86
C SER A 67 2.81 -14.54 7.70
N ARG A 68 2.63 -15.75 8.22
CA ARG A 68 1.31 -16.39 8.27
C ARG A 68 0.35 -15.61 9.16
N ASP A 69 0.85 -15.06 10.26
CA ASP A 69 0.03 -14.33 11.24
C ASP A 69 -0.52 -13.04 10.65
N PHE A 70 0.33 -12.26 9.95
CA PHE A 70 -0.13 -11.07 9.24
C PHE A 70 -1.17 -11.42 8.16
N THR A 71 -0.90 -12.44 7.34
CA THR A 71 -1.83 -12.89 6.29
C THR A 71 -3.15 -13.40 6.88
N TYR A 72 -3.09 -14.17 7.97
CA TYR A 72 -4.27 -14.68 8.67
C TYR A 72 -5.10 -13.54 9.24
N LEU A 73 -4.46 -12.58 9.92
CA LEU A 73 -5.12 -11.39 10.47
C LEU A 73 -5.82 -10.58 9.36
N MET A 74 -5.15 -10.31 8.26
CA MET A 74 -5.74 -9.62 7.11
C MET A 74 -6.95 -10.39 6.54
N GLY A 75 -6.85 -11.71 6.47
CA GLY A 75 -7.95 -12.57 6.05
C GLY A 75 -9.15 -12.48 6.99
N LYS A 76 -8.92 -12.48 8.31
CA LYS A 76 -9.96 -12.33 9.33
C LYS A 76 -10.67 -10.99 9.24
N LYS A 77 -9.93 -9.89 9.05
CA LYS A 77 -10.51 -8.54 8.90
C LYS A 77 -11.51 -8.48 7.74
N PHE A 78 -11.23 -9.13 6.64
CA PHE A 78 -12.10 -9.12 5.46
C PHE A 78 -12.99 -10.35 5.29
N GLN A 79 -12.96 -11.30 6.24
CA GLN A 79 -13.72 -12.55 6.20
C GLN A 79 -13.42 -13.38 4.92
N ILE A 80 -12.13 -13.48 4.58
CA ILE A 80 -11.63 -14.20 3.39
C ILE A 80 -10.43 -15.06 3.79
N ASN A 81 -10.33 -16.27 3.26
CA ASN A 81 -9.12 -17.07 3.42
C ASN A 81 -8.02 -16.57 2.47
N LEU A 82 -7.00 -15.92 3.01
CA LEU A 82 -5.85 -15.41 2.28
C LEU A 82 -4.59 -16.30 2.41
N THR A 83 -4.58 -17.32 3.27
CA THR A 83 -3.39 -18.08 3.65
C THR A 83 -2.68 -18.76 2.47
N MET A 84 -3.44 -19.16 1.45
CA MET A 84 -2.89 -19.80 0.24
C MET A 84 -2.83 -18.85 -0.97
N LYS A 85 -3.12 -17.58 -0.76
CA LYS A 85 -3.13 -16.59 -1.84
C LYS A 85 -1.73 -16.02 -2.06
N PRO A 86 -1.29 -15.92 -3.31
CA PRO A 86 0.03 -15.35 -3.60
C PRO A 86 0.08 -13.87 -3.24
N LEU A 87 1.18 -13.48 -2.63
CA LEU A 87 1.52 -12.08 -2.32
C LEU A 87 2.32 -11.46 -3.45
N PHE A 88 2.00 -10.21 -3.75
CA PHE A 88 2.82 -9.31 -4.56
C PHE A 88 3.11 -8.04 -3.75
N ILE A 89 4.39 -7.77 -3.53
CA ILE A 89 4.87 -6.60 -2.78
C ILE A 89 5.58 -5.67 -3.74
N SER A 90 5.24 -4.40 -3.68
CA SER A 90 5.92 -3.33 -4.40
C SER A 90 6.10 -2.11 -3.51
N VAL A 91 7.10 -1.30 -3.81
CA VAL A 91 7.49 -0.13 -3.02
C VAL A 91 7.41 1.12 -3.90
N ARG A 92 7.00 2.22 -3.32
CA ARG A 92 7.00 3.54 -3.95
C ARG A 92 7.78 4.51 -3.07
N GLY A 93 8.71 5.26 -3.65
CA GLY A 93 9.45 6.35 -2.97
C GLY A 93 8.87 7.72 -3.28
N HIS A 94 8.54 7.96 -4.54
CA HIS A 94 8.07 9.26 -5.05
C HIS A 94 6.75 9.16 -5.80
N SER A 95 5.99 10.24 -5.75
CA SER A 95 4.80 10.47 -6.57
C SER A 95 5.04 11.65 -7.53
N ARG A 96 4.33 11.66 -8.64
CA ARG A 96 4.25 12.77 -9.60
C ARG A 96 2.80 13.24 -9.70
N LEU A 97 2.57 14.45 -10.22
CA LEU A 97 1.23 15.04 -10.34
C LEU A 97 0.20 14.17 -11.07
N SER A 98 0.65 13.29 -11.99
CA SER A 98 -0.25 12.38 -12.71
C SER A 98 -0.63 11.12 -11.92
N ASP A 99 -0.07 10.90 -10.74
CA ASP A 99 -0.41 9.78 -9.85
C ASP A 99 -1.65 10.11 -9.02
N GLY A 100 -2.20 9.10 -8.36
CA GLY A 100 -3.36 9.27 -7.47
C GLY A 100 -4.71 9.34 -8.14
N LYS A 101 -4.81 9.18 -9.46
CA LYS A 101 -6.10 9.17 -10.18
C LYS A 101 -7.08 8.22 -9.53
N ILE A 102 -8.36 8.64 -9.50
CA ILE A 102 -9.44 7.81 -8.96
C ILE A 102 -9.55 6.50 -9.75
N HIS A 103 -9.47 5.38 -9.06
CA HIS A 103 -9.55 4.05 -9.67
C HIS A 103 -10.09 3.00 -8.69
N THR A 104 -10.43 1.85 -9.21
CA THR A 104 -10.50 0.61 -8.45
C THR A 104 -9.30 -0.25 -8.78
N ASP A 105 -8.85 -1.03 -7.85
CA ASP A 105 -7.74 -1.95 -8.09
C ASP A 105 -8.04 -2.98 -9.19
N ALA A 106 -7.00 -3.53 -9.78
CA ALA A 106 -7.13 -4.56 -10.82
C ALA A 106 -7.96 -5.76 -10.33
N LYS A 107 -8.74 -6.36 -11.22
CA LYS A 107 -9.56 -7.56 -10.92
C LYS A 107 -8.75 -8.75 -10.42
N SER A 108 -7.46 -8.75 -10.67
CA SER A 108 -6.49 -9.72 -10.18
C SER A 108 -6.28 -9.72 -8.67
N ARG A 109 -6.59 -8.60 -7.97
CA ARG A 109 -6.39 -8.42 -6.54
C ARG A 109 -7.63 -8.88 -5.75
N ILE A 110 -7.39 -9.40 -4.56
CA ILE A 110 -8.41 -9.77 -3.58
C ILE A 110 -8.47 -8.69 -2.50
N VAL A 111 -7.31 -8.43 -1.88
CA VAL A 111 -7.09 -7.40 -0.88
C VAL A 111 -5.85 -6.63 -1.28
N SER A 112 -5.91 -5.32 -1.17
CA SER A 112 -4.77 -4.42 -1.30
C SER A 112 -4.55 -3.72 0.02
N SER A 113 -3.29 -3.58 0.41
CA SER A 113 -2.92 -2.76 1.57
C SER A 113 -1.72 -1.88 1.26
N ILE A 114 -1.65 -0.76 1.96
CA ILE A 114 -0.59 0.23 1.85
C ILE A 114 -0.13 0.55 3.27
N LEU A 115 1.15 0.34 3.54
CA LEU A 115 1.81 0.83 4.74
C LEU A 115 2.66 2.04 4.37
N TYR A 116 2.44 3.16 5.05
CA TYR A 116 3.18 4.40 4.84
C TYR A 116 4.37 4.50 5.78
N LEU A 117 5.44 5.16 5.29
CA LEU A 117 6.72 5.34 5.99
C LEU A 117 7.22 6.80 5.91
N ASN A 118 6.32 7.75 5.63
CA ASN A 118 6.70 9.16 5.62
C ASN A 118 6.82 9.71 7.05
N GLU A 119 7.32 10.92 7.16
CA GLU A 119 7.15 11.76 8.35
C GLU A 119 5.68 12.20 8.46
N ASP A 120 5.35 13.00 9.44
CA ASP A 120 4.00 13.54 9.60
C ASP A 120 3.60 14.30 8.34
N TRP A 121 2.38 14.03 7.87
CA TRP A 121 1.92 14.53 6.59
C TRP A 121 1.00 15.74 6.76
N GLU A 122 1.52 16.92 6.54
CA GLU A 122 0.76 18.17 6.70
C GLU A 122 -0.07 18.53 5.45
N GLU A 123 0.38 18.11 4.26
CA GLU A 123 -0.26 18.45 2.98
C GLU A 123 -1.67 17.85 2.85
N GLU A 124 -2.60 18.59 2.25
CA GLU A 124 -3.90 18.04 1.86
C GLU A 124 -3.76 17.09 0.65
N ALA A 125 -2.89 17.46 -0.28
CA ALA A 125 -2.56 16.62 -1.44
C ALA A 125 -1.87 15.32 -1.02
N GLY A 126 -2.02 14.26 -1.79
CA GLY A 126 -1.39 12.97 -1.49
C GLY A 126 -2.10 12.13 -0.43
N ARG A 127 -3.07 12.66 0.34
CA ARG A 127 -3.88 11.87 1.29
C ARG A 127 -4.77 10.90 0.55
N LEU A 128 -4.77 9.63 0.99
CA LEU A 128 -5.59 8.60 0.34
C LEU A 128 -7.06 8.79 0.70
N ARG A 129 -7.92 8.84 -0.31
CA ARG A 129 -9.36 9.03 -0.16
C ARG A 129 -10.13 7.78 -0.56
N MET A 130 -11.08 7.37 0.29
CA MET A 130 -12.09 6.34 -0.01
C MET A 130 -13.32 7.03 -0.57
N LEU A 131 -13.70 6.69 -1.82
CA LEU A 131 -14.63 7.48 -2.63
C LEU A 131 -15.91 6.70 -2.96
N ARG A 132 -17.00 7.43 -3.19
CA ARG A 132 -18.27 6.85 -3.60
C ARG A 132 -18.27 6.41 -5.07
N SER A 133 -17.55 7.14 -5.92
CA SER A 133 -17.55 6.95 -7.37
C SER A 133 -16.23 7.40 -8.00
N SER A 134 -16.10 7.21 -9.30
CA SER A 134 -14.95 7.65 -10.08
C SER A 134 -14.98 9.15 -10.46
N SER A 135 -16.02 9.88 -10.10
CA SER A 135 -16.27 11.21 -10.68
C SER A 135 -15.62 12.37 -9.94
N SER A 136 -15.30 12.21 -8.65
CA SER A 136 -14.80 13.33 -7.86
C SER A 136 -14.05 12.86 -6.60
N TYR A 137 -13.02 13.61 -6.23
CA TYR A 137 -12.35 13.50 -4.93
C TYR A 137 -13.16 14.14 -3.80
N ASN A 138 -14.08 15.03 -4.13
CA ASN A 138 -14.94 15.68 -3.14
C ASN A 138 -15.91 14.65 -2.53
N ARG A 139 -16.27 14.84 -1.26
CA ARG A 139 -17.14 13.91 -0.51
C ARG A 139 -16.51 12.52 -0.33
N ALA A 140 -15.25 12.48 0.02
CA ALA A 140 -14.61 11.25 0.50
C ALA A 140 -15.30 10.76 1.78
N TYR A 141 -15.49 9.44 1.89
CA TYR A 141 -15.95 8.81 3.14
C TYR A 141 -14.87 8.78 4.21
N ALA A 142 -13.63 8.69 3.77
CA ALA A 142 -12.46 8.79 4.63
C ALA A 142 -11.30 9.39 3.83
N GLU A 143 -10.49 10.14 4.53
CA GLU A 143 -9.23 10.67 4.07
C GLU A 143 -8.15 10.22 5.04
N VAL A 144 -7.08 9.63 4.52
CA VAL A 144 -6.00 9.06 5.31
C VAL A 144 -4.70 9.74 4.93
N PRO A 145 -4.11 10.52 5.84
CA PRO A 145 -2.76 11.02 5.67
C PRO A 145 -1.78 9.85 5.50
N PRO A 146 -0.79 9.95 4.62
CA PRO A 146 0.21 8.90 4.46
C PRO A 146 1.31 8.95 5.54
N ASP A 147 0.92 9.14 6.80
CA ASP A 147 1.81 9.21 7.96
C ASP A 147 2.53 7.88 8.19
N GLY A 148 3.74 7.94 8.72
CA GLY A 148 4.52 6.76 9.06
C GLY A 148 3.79 5.86 10.05
N GLY A 149 3.76 4.56 9.76
CA GLY A 149 3.04 3.58 10.57
C GLY A 149 1.53 3.51 10.32
N ALA A 150 0.98 4.30 9.38
CA ALA A 150 -0.41 4.14 8.97
C ALA A 150 -0.55 3.01 7.95
N LEU A 151 -1.36 2.01 8.28
CA LEU A 151 -1.75 0.89 7.41
C LEU A 151 -3.18 1.09 6.93
N VAL A 152 -3.36 1.18 5.63
CA VAL A 152 -4.68 1.14 4.99
C VAL A 152 -4.83 -0.17 4.27
N ALA A 153 -5.98 -0.82 4.41
CA ALA A 153 -6.30 -1.99 3.62
C ALA A 153 -7.73 -1.95 3.12
N LEU A 154 -7.94 -2.49 1.93
CA LEU A 154 -9.25 -2.55 1.29
C LEU A 154 -9.48 -3.89 0.61
N ARG A 155 -10.73 -4.36 0.66
CA ARG A 155 -11.22 -5.47 -0.16
C ARG A 155 -11.57 -4.94 -1.55
N ARG A 156 -10.91 -5.48 -2.56
CA ARG A 156 -11.20 -5.11 -3.95
C ARG A 156 -12.63 -5.43 -4.34
N SER A 157 -13.32 -4.45 -4.91
CA SER A 157 -14.64 -4.61 -5.53
C SER A 157 -14.77 -3.73 -6.76
N ALA A 158 -15.84 -3.87 -7.53
CA ALA A 158 -16.11 -2.98 -8.66
C ALA A 158 -16.44 -1.55 -8.22
N ARG A 159 -16.69 -1.33 -6.93
CA ARG A 159 -17.04 -0.03 -6.34
C ARG A 159 -16.01 0.46 -5.32
N SER A 160 -14.86 -0.21 -5.17
CA SER A 160 -13.79 0.21 -4.25
C SER A 160 -12.98 1.38 -4.83
N TRP A 161 -13.65 2.48 -5.12
CA TRP A 161 -13.05 3.68 -5.68
C TRP A 161 -12.18 4.38 -4.64
N HIS A 162 -10.94 4.63 -5.00
CA HIS A 162 -10.00 5.35 -4.15
C HIS A 162 -8.98 6.11 -5.02
N GLY A 163 -8.31 7.05 -4.40
CA GLY A 163 -7.28 7.86 -5.04
C GLY A 163 -6.79 8.95 -4.10
N HIS A 164 -5.97 9.85 -4.58
CA HIS A 164 -5.54 11.03 -3.83
C HIS A 164 -5.42 12.23 -4.76
N LEU A 165 -5.53 13.43 -4.22
CA LEU A 165 -5.24 14.64 -4.98
C LEU A 165 -3.82 14.60 -5.52
N PRO A 166 -3.57 15.20 -6.70
CA PRO A 166 -2.24 15.26 -7.30
C PRO A 166 -1.20 15.76 -6.28
N TYR A 167 -0.12 15.02 -6.16
CA TYR A 167 1.00 15.36 -5.29
C TYR A 167 2.30 14.97 -6.00
N GLU A 168 3.29 15.83 -5.95
CA GLU A 168 4.63 15.59 -6.49
C GLU A 168 5.65 15.69 -5.36
N GLY A 169 6.47 14.66 -5.22
CA GLY A 169 7.49 14.60 -4.19
C GLY A 169 7.60 13.24 -3.49
N PRO A 170 8.39 13.17 -2.41
CA PRO A 170 8.56 11.97 -1.62
C PRO A 170 7.22 11.49 -1.06
N ARG A 171 6.88 10.23 -1.30
CA ARG A 171 5.68 9.57 -0.77
C ARG A 171 5.97 8.08 -0.63
N ARG A 172 6.63 7.75 0.47
CA ARG A 172 7.16 6.41 0.76
C ARG A 172 6.06 5.48 1.24
N CYS A 173 5.89 4.36 0.54
CA CYS A 173 4.96 3.33 0.99
C CYS A 173 5.33 1.95 0.47
N ILE A 174 4.89 0.92 1.22
CA ILE A 174 4.92 -0.47 0.83
C ILE A 174 3.51 -0.89 0.47
N MET A 175 3.31 -1.39 -0.75
CA MET A 175 2.03 -1.92 -1.20
C MET A 175 2.05 -3.44 -1.18
N ILE A 176 1.08 -4.04 -0.50
CA ILE A 176 0.97 -5.49 -0.33
C ILE A 176 -0.36 -5.92 -0.92
N ASN A 177 -0.31 -6.82 -1.89
CA ASN A 177 -1.49 -7.26 -2.62
C ASN A 177 -1.62 -8.79 -2.55
N TRP A 178 -2.78 -9.30 -2.10
CA TRP A 178 -3.14 -10.70 -2.22
C TRP A 178 -3.85 -10.91 -3.56
N LEU A 179 -3.37 -11.89 -4.33
CA LEU A 179 -3.81 -12.13 -5.69
C LEU A 179 -4.55 -13.47 -5.82
N TRP A 180 -5.39 -13.61 -6.84
CA TRP A 180 -6.17 -14.82 -7.06
C TRP A 180 -5.31 -16.05 -7.38
N SER A 181 -4.22 -15.89 -8.13
CA SER A 181 -3.37 -17.00 -8.54
C SER A 181 -1.92 -16.61 -8.73
N ARG A 182 -1.03 -17.64 -8.75
CA ARG A 182 0.42 -17.45 -9.04
C ARG A 182 0.66 -16.94 -10.47
N LYS A 183 -0.14 -17.37 -11.45
CA LYS A 183 -0.02 -16.87 -12.84
C LYS A 183 -0.25 -15.36 -12.89
N VAL A 184 -1.26 -14.87 -12.18
CA VAL A 184 -1.54 -13.43 -12.05
C VAL A 184 -0.38 -12.69 -11.40
N ARG A 185 0.24 -13.26 -10.38
CA ARG A 185 1.42 -12.66 -9.73
C ARG A 185 2.58 -12.48 -10.71
N GLU A 186 2.84 -13.47 -11.55
CA GLU A 186 3.91 -13.36 -12.54
C GLU A 186 3.62 -12.30 -13.61
N VAL A 187 2.36 -12.19 -14.06
CA VAL A 187 1.94 -11.12 -14.97
C VAL A 187 2.12 -9.73 -14.33
N GLU A 188 1.69 -9.54 -13.09
CA GLU A 188 1.89 -8.27 -12.36
C GLU A 188 3.39 -7.96 -12.23
N ARG A 189 4.21 -8.95 -11.89
CA ARG A 189 5.67 -8.81 -11.78
C ARG A 189 6.29 -8.33 -13.10
N VAL A 190 5.96 -8.98 -14.22
CA VAL A 190 6.47 -8.61 -15.54
C VAL A 190 6.02 -7.20 -15.92
N ARG A 191 4.75 -6.86 -15.72
CA ARG A 191 4.19 -5.54 -16.01
C ARG A 191 4.90 -4.42 -15.25
N HIS A 192 5.12 -4.63 -13.95
CA HIS A 192 5.83 -3.67 -13.12
C HIS A 192 7.31 -3.56 -13.52
N LYS A 193 7.96 -4.67 -13.81
CA LYS A 193 9.36 -4.68 -14.28
C LYS A 193 9.54 -3.93 -15.61
N MET A 194 8.65 -4.11 -16.56
CA MET A 194 8.69 -3.34 -17.82
C MET A 194 8.46 -1.85 -17.57
N SER A 195 7.48 -1.50 -16.73
CA SER A 195 7.21 -0.13 -16.36
C SER A 195 8.39 0.54 -15.62
N SER A 196 9.06 -0.17 -14.72
CA SER A 196 10.22 0.35 -13.98
C SER A 196 11.43 0.56 -14.88
N ARG A 197 11.68 -0.37 -15.83
CA ARG A 197 12.78 -0.24 -16.81
C ARG A 197 12.57 0.97 -17.73
N VAL A 198 11.37 1.15 -18.26
CA VAL A 198 11.05 2.31 -19.09
C VAL A 198 11.25 3.61 -18.32
N LYS A 199 10.84 3.65 -17.04
CA LYS A 199 11.01 4.83 -16.20
C LYS A 199 12.49 5.15 -15.90
N ARG A 200 13.31 4.11 -15.66
CA ARG A 200 14.77 4.30 -15.46
C ARG A 200 15.49 4.73 -16.74
N ALA A 201 14.99 4.37 -17.91
CA ALA A 201 15.56 4.77 -19.19
C ALA A 201 15.17 6.20 -19.63
N LEU A 202 14.14 6.77 -19.01
CA LEU A 202 13.62 8.12 -19.31
C LEU A 202 14.03 9.18 -18.25
N ALA A 203 14.75 8.76 -17.21
CA ALA A 203 15.32 9.60 -16.15
C ALA A 203 16.82 9.85 -16.40
#